data_d02bce62b35da356eacec97b48b50f31
#
_entry.id   d02bce62b35da356eacec97b48b50f31
#
_cell.length_a   1.000
_cell.length_b   1.000
_cell.length_c   1.000
_cell.angle_alpha   90.00
_cell.angle_beta   90.00
_cell.angle_gamma   90.00
#
_symmetry.space_group_name_H-M   'P 1'
#
loop_
_entity.id
_entity.type
_entity.pdbx_description
1 polymer ?
#
loop_
_entity_poly.entity_id
_entity_poly.type
_entity_poly.pdbx_seq_one_letter_code
_entity_poly.pdbx_strand_id
1 'polypeptide(L)'
;MWHDELRGAGIAATIVTQEVLGREGYDMRDVQSADVFLVDESHNFRNRNTQRYENLERILAANNRYGKLSETRKKLILLTATPINNSIFDLYNQINLITGGDRNYFTAAGIGDLQRYFMAARRVKGPPDAGVALFNILEEIVIRRTRPFIKEAYPNATIKGERIHWPERSLQTVRYNLETTYSGIYDSIVSNVGDLTLAPYRLELYKKQGVPRDQFEEGREEALVGIFKSRYLKRFESSIDAFRISVRRALEFLETFESYILDGKVLDSSSFQKAMRFVAREDEEDDATAPSSRSDELDAHSEARQFLDTLPTLDGALYDLKRLHNDLRTDVNALRAIWRAIETMTPERDTKLATLKGLLVGDLKGQKVLIFTSYKDTARYLYRQLCSDTIEAQAWRAAADNPTIHRMDSGTDTKERAR
;
A
#
# COMPACT_ATOMS: atom_id res chain seq x y z
N MET A 1 -3.31 22.26 -5.27
CA MET A 1 -4.65 21.95 -5.82
C MET A 1 -5.76 22.45 -4.90
N TRP A 2 -6.10 21.82 -3.76
CA TRP A 2 -7.22 22.26 -2.91
C TRP A 2 -7.11 23.71 -2.42
N HIS A 3 -5.94 24.20 -2.03
CA HIS A 3 -5.71 25.60 -1.64
C HIS A 3 -6.11 26.60 -2.75
N ASP A 4 -5.82 26.26 -3.98
CA ASP A 4 -6.08 27.16 -5.12
C ASP A 4 -7.57 27.13 -5.49
N GLU A 5 -8.18 25.95 -5.49
CA GLU A 5 -9.60 25.78 -5.78
C GLU A 5 -10.47 26.47 -4.72
N LEU A 6 -10.17 26.27 -3.42
CA LEU A 6 -10.91 26.90 -2.33
C LEU A 6 -10.74 28.43 -2.32
N ARG A 7 -9.52 28.89 -2.59
CA ARG A 7 -9.25 30.34 -2.72
C ARG A 7 -10.01 30.94 -3.91
N GLY A 8 -10.00 30.24 -5.05
CA GLY A 8 -10.75 30.67 -6.25
C GLY A 8 -12.26 30.73 -6.02
N ALA A 9 -12.78 29.86 -5.16
CA ALA A 9 -14.18 29.83 -4.76
C ALA A 9 -14.53 30.78 -3.59
N GLY A 10 -13.54 31.50 -3.02
CA GLY A 10 -13.76 32.37 -1.86
C GLY A 10 -14.08 31.61 -0.56
N ILE A 11 -13.69 30.35 -0.45
CA ILE A 11 -14.00 29.49 0.71
C ILE A 11 -12.79 29.44 1.64
N ALA A 12 -12.98 29.86 2.89
CA ALA A 12 -12.00 29.64 3.95
C ALA A 12 -12.14 28.22 4.51
N ALA A 13 -11.05 27.46 4.53
CA ALA A 13 -11.03 26.09 5.03
C ALA A 13 -9.72 25.75 5.72
N THR A 14 -9.80 24.89 6.74
CA THR A 14 -8.64 24.22 7.34
C THR A 14 -8.38 22.92 6.59
N ILE A 15 -7.17 22.74 6.07
CA ILE A 15 -6.77 21.54 5.34
C ILE A 15 -5.93 20.67 6.26
N VAL A 16 -6.33 19.41 6.41
CA VAL A 16 -5.61 18.39 7.20
C VAL A 16 -5.31 17.21 6.30
N THR A 17 -4.07 16.73 6.30
CA THR A 17 -3.74 15.52 5.55
C THR A 17 -4.25 14.27 6.26
N GLN A 18 -4.53 13.23 5.49
CA GLN A 18 -5.03 11.96 6.06
C GLN A 18 -3.99 11.28 6.96
N GLU A 19 -2.70 11.50 6.72
CA GLU A 19 -1.59 11.00 7.55
C GLU A 19 -1.60 11.67 8.93
N VAL A 20 -1.79 12.99 8.97
CA VAL A 20 -1.90 13.76 10.22
C VAL A 20 -3.15 13.34 10.98
N LEU A 21 -4.29 13.19 10.29
CA LEU A 21 -5.53 12.69 10.89
C LEU A 21 -5.38 11.27 11.44
N GLY A 22 -4.52 10.44 10.86
CA GLY A 22 -4.25 9.07 11.28
C GLY A 22 -3.30 8.92 12.48
N ARG A 23 -2.81 10.01 13.07
CA ARG A 23 -1.91 9.94 14.23
C ARG A 23 -2.68 9.62 15.50
N GLU A 24 -2.06 8.82 16.36
CA GLU A 24 -2.57 8.61 17.72
C GLU A 24 -2.53 9.93 18.50
N GLY A 25 -3.60 10.22 19.26
CA GLY A 25 -3.69 11.47 20.00
C GLY A 25 -3.85 12.73 19.16
N TYR A 26 -4.34 12.64 17.92
CA TYR A 26 -4.59 13.80 17.06
C TYR A 26 -5.45 14.86 17.78
N ASP A 27 -4.96 16.10 17.79
CA ASP A 27 -5.68 17.23 18.38
C ASP A 27 -6.77 17.75 17.42
N MET A 28 -8.01 17.55 17.81
CA MET A 28 -9.19 17.90 17.00
C MET A 28 -9.65 19.35 17.16
N ARG A 29 -9.05 20.14 18.05
CA ARG A 29 -9.54 21.49 18.41
C ARG A 29 -9.70 22.41 17.22
N ASP A 30 -8.76 22.35 16.27
CA ASP A 30 -8.76 23.24 15.09
C ASP A 30 -9.86 22.92 14.08
N VAL A 31 -10.38 21.70 14.09
CA VAL A 31 -11.34 21.23 13.10
C VAL A 31 -12.73 20.92 13.67
N GLN A 32 -12.84 20.66 14.96
CA GLN A 32 -14.11 20.24 15.56
C GLN A 32 -15.22 21.30 15.51
N SER A 33 -14.88 22.58 15.30
CA SER A 33 -15.85 23.67 15.14
C SER A 33 -16.44 23.78 13.74
N ALA A 34 -15.87 23.09 12.75
CA ALA A 34 -16.34 23.15 11.38
C ALA A 34 -17.70 22.49 11.20
N ASP A 35 -18.54 23.06 10.33
CA ASP A 35 -19.88 22.58 10.00
C ASP A 35 -19.91 21.58 8.86
N VAL A 36 -18.96 21.72 7.93
CA VAL A 36 -18.86 20.90 6.72
C VAL A 36 -17.48 20.29 6.64
N PHE A 37 -17.45 18.98 6.41
CA PHE A 37 -16.25 18.21 6.19
C PHE A 37 -16.25 17.68 4.77
N LEU A 38 -15.16 17.91 4.04
CA LEU A 38 -14.91 17.35 2.73
C LEU A 38 -13.71 16.42 2.84
N VAL A 39 -13.90 15.16 2.49
CA VAL A 39 -12.86 14.13 2.54
C VAL A 39 -12.55 13.70 1.11
N ASP A 40 -11.38 14.08 0.62
CA ASP A 40 -10.85 13.62 -0.65
C ASP A 40 -10.24 12.22 -0.50
N GLU A 41 -10.28 11.42 -1.58
CA GLU A 41 -9.84 10.01 -1.56
C GLU A 41 -10.45 9.21 -0.40
N SER A 42 -11.77 9.36 -0.20
CA SER A 42 -12.49 8.79 0.93
C SER A 42 -12.48 7.26 0.99
N HIS A 43 -12.06 6.57 -0.08
CA HIS A 43 -11.83 5.13 -0.06
C HIS A 43 -10.78 4.70 0.99
N ASN A 44 -9.93 5.60 1.47
CA ASN A 44 -9.02 5.34 2.57
C ASN A 44 -9.72 5.18 3.93
N PHE A 45 -11.00 5.54 4.02
CA PHE A 45 -11.84 5.36 5.20
C PHE A 45 -12.76 4.13 5.10
N ARG A 46 -12.44 3.19 4.22
CA ARG A 46 -13.18 1.92 4.07
C ARG A 46 -13.03 0.95 5.25
N ASN A 47 -11.98 1.11 6.07
CA ASN A 47 -11.71 0.25 7.21
C ASN A 47 -11.94 1.01 8.51
N ARG A 48 -12.93 0.55 9.29
CA ARG A 48 -13.31 1.15 10.59
C ARG A 48 -12.23 1.01 11.66
N ASN A 49 -11.37 0.01 11.56
CA ASN A 49 -10.32 -0.28 12.54
C ASN A 49 -9.04 0.52 12.30
N THR A 50 -9.12 1.68 11.66
CA THR A 50 -7.98 2.56 11.44
C THR A 50 -8.10 3.82 12.29
N GLN A 51 -6.98 4.31 12.82
CA GLN A 51 -6.94 5.53 13.63
C GLN A 51 -7.55 6.73 12.90
N ARG A 52 -7.33 6.84 11.58
CA ARG A 52 -7.94 7.93 10.77
C ARG A 52 -9.46 7.86 10.74
N TYR A 53 -10.03 6.66 10.69
CA TYR A 53 -11.48 6.48 10.71
C TYR A 53 -12.05 6.86 12.08
N GLU A 54 -11.46 6.36 13.17
CA GLU A 54 -11.86 6.67 14.52
C GLU A 54 -11.77 8.17 14.82
N ASN A 55 -10.66 8.82 14.42
CA ASN A 55 -10.51 10.26 14.63
C ASN A 55 -11.56 11.06 13.84
N LEU A 56 -11.85 10.69 12.60
CA LEU A 56 -12.91 11.36 11.83
C LEU A 56 -14.30 11.13 12.47
N GLU A 57 -14.61 9.90 12.88
CA GLU A 57 -15.88 9.58 13.57
C GLU A 57 -16.03 10.41 14.85
N ARG A 58 -14.96 10.56 15.65
CA ARG A 58 -14.95 11.39 16.85
C ARG A 58 -15.16 12.88 16.54
N ILE A 59 -14.53 13.40 15.48
CA ILE A 59 -14.73 14.79 15.02
C ILE A 59 -16.19 15.01 14.61
N LEU A 60 -16.76 14.09 13.85
CA LEU A 60 -18.16 14.18 13.38
C LEU A 60 -19.17 14.07 14.52
N ALA A 61 -18.88 13.23 15.52
CA ALA A 61 -19.72 13.07 16.70
C ALA A 61 -19.64 14.27 17.67
N ALA A 62 -18.55 15.03 17.64
CA ALA A 62 -18.36 16.19 18.49
C ALA A 62 -19.23 17.37 18.03
N ASN A 63 -20.44 17.45 18.55
CA ASN A 63 -21.40 18.53 18.24
C ASN A 63 -21.16 19.85 18.99
N ASN A 64 -19.99 19.99 19.61
CA ASN A 64 -19.66 21.17 20.39
C ASN A 64 -19.09 22.27 19.49
N ARG A 65 -19.86 23.32 19.23
CA ARG A 65 -19.44 24.49 18.47
C ARG A 65 -19.30 25.68 19.41
N TYR A 66 -18.09 26.27 19.51
CA TYR A 66 -17.84 27.44 20.34
C TYR A 66 -18.33 27.29 21.79
N GLY A 67 -18.19 26.08 22.36
CA GLY A 67 -18.64 25.79 23.73
C GLY A 67 -20.15 25.57 23.90
N LYS A 68 -20.94 25.53 22.82
CA LYS A 68 -22.38 25.22 22.82
C LYS A 68 -22.65 23.93 22.04
N LEU A 69 -23.51 23.08 22.57
CA LEU A 69 -24.06 21.93 21.83
C LEU A 69 -24.89 22.42 20.64
N SER A 70 -24.53 21.95 19.44
CA SER A 70 -25.32 22.22 18.24
C SER A 70 -26.34 21.12 18.03
N GLU A 71 -27.58 21.48 17.76
CA GLU A 71 -28.68 20.54 17.41
C GLU A 71 -28.51 19.97 15.99
N THR A 72 -27.72 20.65 15.14
CA THR A 72 -27.53 20.24 13.76
C THR A 72 -26.28 19.37 13.60
N ARG A 73 -26.45 18.22 12.95
CA ARG A 73 -25.33 17.34 12.59
C ARG A 73 -24.36 18.03 11.62
N LYS A 74 -23.08 17.72 11.73
CA LYS A 74 -22.07 18.13 10.76
C LYS A 74 -22.34 17.49 9.42
N LYS A 75 -22.11 18.23 8.34
CA LYS A 75 -22.28 17.73 6.97
C LYS A 75 -20.97 17.09 6.52
N LEU A 76 -21.05 15.91 5.93
CA LEU A 76 -19.90 15.17 5.40
C LEU A 76 -20.06 14.97 3.90
N ILE A 77 -19.05 15.37 3.14
CA ILE A 77 -18.92 15.15 1.70
C ILE A 77 -17.75 14.24 1.47
N LEU A 78 -17.97 13.08 0.86
CA LEU A 78 -16.94 12.10 0.54
C LEU A 78 -16.66 12.12 -0.97
N LEU A 79 -15.42 12.33 -1.35
CA LEU A 79 -14.97 12.30 -2.74
C LEU A 79 -14.11 11.06 -2.97
N THR A 80 -14.45 10.26 -3.96
CA THR A 80 -13.66 9.12 -4.38
C THR A 80 -14.01 8.67 -5.79
N ALA A 81 -13.01 8.19 -6.53
CA ALA A 81 -13.22 7.52 -7.80
C ALA A 81 -13.60 6.03 -7.63
N THR A 82 -13.26 5.43 -6.49
CA THR A 82 -13.38 3.98 -6.23
C THR A 82 -13.96 3.70 -4.85
N PRO A 83 -15.28 3.92 -4.64
CA PRO A 83 -15.91 3.75 -3.33
C PRO A 83 -15.92 2.30 -2.83
N ILE A 84 -15.84 1.34 -3.74
CA ILE A 84 -15.78 -0.11 -3.48
C ILE A 84 -14.47 -0.63 -4.07
N ASN A 85 -13.64 -1.28 -3.25
CA ASN A 85 -12.36 -1.84 -3.67
C ASN A 85 -12.32 -3.37 -3.49
N ASN A 86 -12.50 -3.84 -2.27
CA ASN A 86 -12.45 -5.27 -1.93
C ASN A 86 -13.84 -5.87 -1.64
N SER A 87 -14.76 -5.07 -1.12
CA SER A 87 -16.08 -5.50 -0.70
C SER A 87 -17.07 -4.34 -0.74
N ILE A 88 -18.35 -4.66 -0.94
CA ILE A 88 -19.43 -3.67 -0.80
C ILE A 88 -19.47 -3.05 0.60
N PHE A 89 -18.90 -3.71 1.61
CA PHE A 89 -18.75 -3.17 2.96
C PHE A 89 -17.73 -2.02 3.04
N ASP A 90 -16.87 -1.84 2.05
CA ASP A 90 -16.04 -0.64 1.92
C ASP A 90 -16.91 0.62 1.80
N LEU A 91 -17.99 0.53 1.00
CA LEU A 91 -18.96 1.59 0.87
C LEU A 91 -19.85 1.72 2.13
N TYR A 92 -20.27 0.59 2.71
CA TYR A 92 -21.04 0.59 3.97
C TYR A 92 -20.31 1.36 5.08
N ASN A 93 -19.00 1.13 5.25
CA ASN A 93 -18.21 1.82 6.27
C ASN A 93 -18.11 3.33 6.01
N GLN A 94 -17.99 3.74 4.75
CA GLN A 94 -18.02 5.17 4.39
C GLN A 94 -19.40 5.79 4.66
N ILE A 95 -20.48 5.09 4.35
CA ILE A 95 -21.85 5.56 4.64
C ILE A 95 -22.08 5.67 6.15
N ASN A 96 -21.50 4.80 6.96
CA ASN A 96 -21.60 4.89 8.42
C ASN A 96 -21.04 6.20 9.00
N LEU A 97 -20.01 6.77 8.37
CA LEU A 97 -19.54 8.12 8.76
C LEU A 97 -20.61 9.19 8.53
N ILE A 98 -21.39 9.07 7.44
CA ILE A 98 -22.48 10.02 7.12
C ILE A 98 -23.64 9.85 8.11
N THR A 99 -24.00 8.61 8.41
CA THR A 99 -25.15 8.29 9.27
C THR A 99 -24.84 8.38 10.76
N GLY A 100 -23.55 8.47 11.13
CA GLY A 100 -23.10 8.38 12.54
C GLY A 100 -23.43 7.04 13.18
N GLY A 101 -23.48 5.95 12.38
CA GLY A 101 -23.78 4.60 12.83
C GLY A 101 -25.30 4.29 12.96
N ASP A 102 -26.16 5.23 12.64
CA ASP A 102 -27.61 5.02 12.63
C ASP A 102 -28.02 4.11 11.47
N ARG A 103 -28.44 2.90 11.78
CA ARG A 103 -28.85 1.89 10.80
C ARG A 103 -30.18 2.21 10.12
N ASN A 104 -31.03 2.99 10.77
CA ASN A 104 -32.37 3.34 10.32
C ASN A 104 -32.41 4.68 9.57
N TYR A 105 -31.24 5.30 9.34
CA TYR A 105 -31.12 6.63 8.75
C TYR A 105 -31.88 6.78 7.42
N PHE A 106 -31.92 5.72 6.60
CA PHE A 106 -32.57 5.71 5.29
C PHE A 106 -33.96 5.06 5.27
N THR A 107 -34.65 5.01 6.40
CA THR A 107 -35.99 4.41 6.48
C THR A 107 -36.99 5.13 5.53
N ALA A 108 -36.88 6.45 5.40
CA ALA A 108 -37.70 7.23 4.47
C ALA A 108 -37.45 6.87 2.99
N ALA A 109 -36.24 6.38 2.65
CA ALA A 109 -35.88 5.86 1.33
C ALA A 109 -36.21 4.36 1.16
N GLY A 110 -36.98 3.78 2.08
CA GLY A 110 -37.36 2.36 2.03
C GLY A 110 -36.33 1.38 2.57
N ILE A 111 -35.24 1.85 3.22
CA ILE A 111 -34.20 1.03 3.79
C ILE A 111 -34.31 1.04 5.31
N GLY A 112 -35.02 0.06 5.88
CA GLY A 112 -35.32 0.00 7.31
C GLY A 112 -34.10 -0.38 8.19
N ASP A 113 -33.13 -1.09 7.65
CA ASP A 113 -31.86 -1.43 8.33
C ASP A 113 -30.73 -1.48 7.31
N LEU A 114 -29.83 -0.51 7.38
CA LEU A 114 -28.73 -0.35 6.46
C LEU A 114 -27.79 -1.57 6.44
N GLN A 115 -27.47 -2.15 7.60
CA GLN A 115 -26.59 -3.31 7.68
C GLN A 115 -27.22 -4.54 7.02
N ARG A 116 -28.47 -4.82 7.32
CA ARG A 116 -29.21 -5.93 6.68
C ARG A 116 -29.33 -5.76 5.18
N TYR A 117 -29.53 -4.53 4.72
CA TYR A 117 -29.57 -4.18 3.31
C TYR A 117 -28.26 -4.55 2.59
N PHE A 118 -27.11 -4.16 3.14
CA PHE A 118 -25.78 -4.54 2.61
C PHE A 118 -25.50 -6.03 2.72
N MET A 119 -25.93 -6.69 3.80
CA MET A 119 -25.80 -8.15 3.94
C MET A 119 -26.64 -8.91 2.88
N ALA A 120 -27.83 -8.41 2.55
CA ALA A 120 -28.64 -8.97 1.48
C ALA A 120 -27.97 -8.76 0.10
N ALA A 121 -27.49 -7.55 -0.18
CA ALA A 121 -26.78 -7.24 -1.42
C ALA A 121 -25.50 -8.11 -1.63
N ARG A 122 -24.77 -8.45 -0.56
CA ARG A 122 -23.62 -9.33 -0.61
C ARG A 122 -23.94 -10.76 -1.05
N ARG A 123 -25.15 -11.24 -0.78
CA ARG A 123 -25.60 -12.60 -1.13
C ARG A 123 -25.94 -12.76 -2.61
N VAL A 124 -26.15 -11.65 -3.31
CA VAL A 124 -26.43 -11.65 -4.74
C VAL A 124 -25.14 -11.98 -5.49
N LYS A 125 -25.16 -13.04 -6.29
CA LYS A 125 -23.99 -13.51 -7.05
C LYS A 125 -23.90 -12.73 -8.38
N GLY A 126 -22.84 -11.93 -8.53
CA GLY A 126 -22.46 -11.29 -9.78
C GLY A 126 -22.44 -9.76 -9.75
N PRO A 127 -21.52 -9.10 -10.51
CA PRO A 127 -21.37 -7.64 -10.50
C PRO A 127 -22.59 -6.85 -10.96
N PRO A 128 -23.38 -7.25 -12.00
CA PRO A 128 -24.57 -6.50 -12.39
C PRO A 128 -25.63 -6.45 -11.29
N ASP A 129 -25.86 -7.57 -10.60
CA ASP A 129 -26.95 -7.73 -9.65
C ASP A 129 -26.67 -7.03 -8.31
N ALA A 130 -25.40 -6.97 -7.88
CA ALA A 130 -25.00 -6.23 -6.69
C ALA A 130 -25.21 -4.71 -6.87
N GLY A 131 -25.01 -4.18 -8.08
CA GLY A 131 -25.28 -2.79 -8.43
C GLY A 131 -26.77 -2.46 -8.37
N VAL A 132 -27.62 -3.35 -8.85
CA VAL A 132 -29.09 -3.23 -8.75
C VAL A 132 -29.54 -3.31 -7.29
N ALA A 133 -28.95 -4.21 -6.50
CA ALA A 133 -29.29 -4.36 -5.08
C ALA A 133 -28.94 -3.12 -4.23
N LEU A 134 -27.95 -2.31 -4.65
CA LEU A 134 -27.57 -1.07 -3.94
C LEU A 134 -28.14 0.20 -4.59
N PHE A 135 -28.95 0.07 -5.65
CA PHE A 135 -29.40 1.19 -6.46
C PHE A 135 -30.10 2.27 -5.63
N ASN A 136 -31.06 1.91 -4.80
CA ASN A 136 -31.86 2.86 -4.02
C ASN A 136 -30.98 3.73 -3.11
N ILE A 137 -30.02 3.13 -2.39
CA ILE A 137 -29.14 3.92 -1.51
C ILE A 137 -28.17 4.79 -2.30
N LEU A 138 -27.69 4.30 -3.45
CA LEU A 138 -26.79 5.08 -4.29
C LEU A 138 -27.49 6.30 -4.91
N GLU A 139 -28.75 6.21 -5.27
CA GLU A 139 -29.55 7.35 -5.75
C GLU A 139 -29.75 8.43 -4.68
N GLU A 140 -29.90 8.01 -3.41
CA GLU A 140 -30.11 8.94 -2.29
C GLU A 140 -28.85 9.76 -1.94
N ILE A 141 -27.65 9.17 -2.06
CA ILE A 141 -26.45 9.76 -1.46
C ILE A 141 -25.32 10.04 -2.44
N VAL A 142 -25.35 9.48 -3.67
CA VAL A 142 -24.21 9.53 -4.58
C VAL A 142 -24.48 10.42 -5.79
N ILE A 143 -23.64 11.44 -5.95
CA ILE A 143 -23.58 12.25 -7.17
C ILE A 143 -22.51 11.66 -8.09
N ARG A 144 -22.94 10.96 -9.15
CA ARG A 144 -22.02 10.35 -10.11
C ARG A 144 -21.73 11.30 -11.27
N ARG A 145 -20.42 11.46 -11.57
CA ARG A 145 -19.92 12.23 -12.72
C ARG A 145 -18.95 11.35 -13.51
N THR A 146 -19.50 10.45 -14.31
CA THR A 146 -18.69 9.56 -15.17
C THR A 146 -18.29 10.28 -16.45
N ARG A 147 -17.16 9.88 -17.05
CA ARG A 147 -16.72 10.43 -18.35
C ARG A 147 -17.80 10.32 -19.46
N PRO A 148 -18.47 9.17 -19.62
CA PRO A 148 -19.59 9.08 -20.59
C PRO A 148 -20.68 10.10 -20.33
N PHE A 149 -21.11 10.25 -19.07
CA PHE A 149 -22.11 11.24 -18.68
C PHE A 149 -21.66 12.67 -19.04
N ILE A 150 -20.40 13.04 -18.74
CA ILE A 150 -19.90 14.40 -19.04
C ILE A 150 -19.81 14.63 -20.55
N LYS A 151 -19.36 13.63 -21.32
CA LYS A 151 -19.34 13.71 -22.79
C LYS A 151 -20.71 13.98 -23.38
N GLU A 152 -21.73 13.31 -22.87
CA GLU A 152 -23.11 13.40 -23.37
C GLU A 152 -23.78 14.71 -22.89
N ALA A 153 -23.71 14.99 -21.58
CA ALA A 153 -24.40 16.15 -20.99
C ALA A 153 -23.70 17.48 -21.31
N TYR A 154 -22.37 17.46 -21.51
CA TYR A 154 -21.57 18.67 -21.72
C TYR A 154 -20.57 18.51 -22.88
N PRO A 155 -21.05 18.36 -24.13
CA PRO A 155 -20.19 18.06 -25.28
C PRO A 155 -19.18 19.18 -25.62
N ASN A 156 -19.43 20.39 -25.17
CA ASN A 156 -18.58 21.56 -25.38
C ASN A 156 -17.88 22.04 -24.11
N ALA A 157 -17.79 21.17 -23.09
CA ALA A 157 -17.13 21.55 -21.83
C ALA A 157 -15.67 21.99 -22.06
N THR A 158 -15.26 23.02 -21.34
CA THR A 158 -13.91 23.56 -21.38
C THR A 158 -13.29 23.53 -19.98
N ILE A 159 -11.96 23.36 -19.93
CA ILE A 159 -11.16 23.54 -18.71
C ILE A 159 -10.17 24.66 -19.00
N LYS A 160 -10.20 25.74 -18.18
CA LYS A 160 -9.35 26.93 -18.36
C LYS A 160 -9.46 27.56 -19.77
N GLY A 161 -10.65 27.48 -20.37
CA GLY A 161 -10.91 28.01 -21.72
C GLY A 161 -10.57 27.05 -22.87
N GLU A 162 -9.92 25.94 -22.61
CA GLU A 162 -9.61 24.93 -23.62
C GLU A 162 -10.66 23.79 -23.62
N ARG A 163 -11.09 23.36 -24.80
CA ARG A 163 -12.05 22.27 -24.96
C ARG A 163 -11.47 20.97 -24.42
N ILE A 164 -12.28 20.24 -23.63
CA ILE A 164 -11.88 18.93 -23.10
C ILE A 164 -11.73 17.95 -24.24
N HIS A 165 -10.52 17.44 -24.43
CA HIS A 165 -10.22 16.37 -25.39
C HIS A 165 -10.27 15.03 -24.65
N TRP A 166 -11.13 14.14 -25.13
CA TRP A 166 -11.29 12.79 -24.57
C TRP A 166 -10.55 11.80 -25.45
N PRO A 167 -9.35 11.34 -25.05
CA PRO A 167 -8.62 10.36 -25.85
C PRO A 167 -9.35 9.01 -25.87
N GLU A 168 -9.21 8.32 -26.98
CA GLU A 168 -9.60 6.90 -27.06
C GLU A 168 -8.60 6.07 -26.28
N ARG A 169 -9.11 5.03 -25.62
CA ARG A 169 -8.30 4.12 -24.80
C ARG A 169 -8.13 2.79 -25.55
N SER A 170 -6.89 2.39 -25.76
CA SER A 170 -6.53 1.07 -26.25
C SER A 170 -5.78 0.32 -25.16
N LEU A 171 -6.21 -0.90 -24.85
CA LEU A 171 -5.52 -1.79 -23.91
C LEU A 171 -4.64 -2.75 -24.69
N GLN A 172 -3.34 -2.70 -24.42
CA GLN A 172 -2.37 -3.65 -24.98
C GLN A 172 -1.69 -4.40 -23.85
N THR A 173 -1.74 -5.74 -23.91
CA THR A 173 -1.03 -6.59 -22.95
C THR A 173 0.35 -6.92 -23.48
N VAL A 174 1.37 -6.46 -22.79
CA VAL A 174 2.78 -6.78 -23.08
C VAL A 174 3.17 -8.03 -22.31
N ARG A 175 3.59 -9.06 -23.03
CA ARG A 175 4.06 -10.32 -22.44
C ARG A 175 5.58 -10.37 -22.45
N TYR A 176 6.17 -10.86 -21.37
CA TYR A 176 7.61 -11.14 -21.25
C TYR A 176 7.79 -12.47 -20.52
N ASN A 177 8.95 -13.09 -20.70
CA ASN A 177 9.21 -14.42 -20.16
C ASN A 177 10.13 -14.33 -18.93
N LEU A 178 9.55 -14.57 -17.74
CA LEU A 178 10.30 -14.60 -16.48
C LEU A 178 11.28 -15.77 -16.42
N GLU A 179 10.93 -16.92 -16.99
CA GLU A 179 11.80 -18.09 -17.01
C GLU A 179 13.11 -17.81 -17.75
N THR A 180 13.05 -17.06 -18.86
CA THR A 180 14.26 -16.63 -19.57
C THR A 180 15.11 -15.69 -18.72
N THR A 181 14.48 -14.79 -17.97
CA THR A 181 15.18 -13.90 -17.02
C THR A 181 15.91 -14.70 -15.96
N TYR A 182 15.22 -15.65 -15.36
CA TYR A 182 15.73 -16.38 -14.19
C TYR A 182 16.45 -17.71 -14.52
N SER A 183 16.58 -18.06 -15.82
CA SER A 183 17.43 -19.15 -16.31
C SER A 183 17.23 -20.50 -15.57
N GLY A 184 15.98 -20.94 -15.40
CA GLY A 184 15.63 -22.21 -14.76
C GLY A 184 15.59 -22.20 -13.23
N ILE A 185 15.81 -21.04 -12.58
CA ILE A 185 15.74 -20.94 -11.11
C ILE A 185 14.39 -20.39 -10.62
N TYR A 186 13.48 -20.02 -11.55
CA TYR A 186 12.18 -19.42 -11.18
C TYR A 186 11.38 -20.32 -10.23
N ASP A 187 11.17 -21.58 -10.62
CA ASP A 187 10.39 -22.53 -9.82
C ASP A 187 11.05 -22.81 -8.47
N SER A 188 12.39 -22.87 -8.46
CA SER A 188 13.16 -23.04 -7.20
C SER A 188 12.97 -21.85 -6.25
N ILE A 189 12.96 -20.62 -6.76
CA ILE A 189 12.68 -19.43 -5.94
C ILE A 189 11.25 -19.46 -5.39
N VAL A 190 10.27 -19.77 -6.24
CA VAL A 190 8.87 -19.85 -5.84
C VAL A 190 8.66 -20.93 -4.77
N SER A 191 9.26 -22.12 -4.95
CA SER A 191 9.21 -23.18 -3.95
C SER A 191 9.85 -22.77 -2.65
N ASN A 192 11.09 -22.26 -2.68
CA ASN A 192 11.81 -21.83 -1.47
C ASN A 192 11.05 -20.74 -0.71
N VAL A 193 10.44 -19.77 -1.40
CA VAL A 193 9.58 -18.76 -0.75
C VAL A 193 8.32 -19.41 -0.17
N GLY A 194 7.73 -20.38 -0.88
CA GLY A 194 6.58 -21.15 -0.42
C GLY A 194 6.85 -21.94 0.87
N ASP A 195 8.06 -22.48 1.00
CA ASP A 195 8.47 -23.35 2.11
C ASP A 195 8.94 -22.58 3.35
N LEU A 196 9.17 -21.26 3.26
CA LEU A 196 9.55 -20.45 4.42
C LEU A 196 8.55 -20.60 5.56
N THR A 197 9.03 -20.91 6.73
CA THR A 197 8.21 -20.98 7.97
C THR A 197 7.97 -19.60 8.52
N LEU A 198 8.96 -18.69 8.38
CA LEU A 198 9.01 -17.36 8.97
C LEU A 198 8.77 -17.41 10.49
N ALA A 199 9.55 -18.28 11.13
CA ALA A 199 9.42 -18.69 12.52
C ALA A 199 9.29 -17.53 13.54
N PRO A 200 10.02 -16.40 13.42
CA PRO A 200 9.85 -15.24 14.31
C PRO A 200 8.44 -14.65 14.33
N TYR A 201 7.67 -14.91 13.29
CA TYR A 201 6.30 -14.40 13.14
C TYR A 201 5.21 -15.42 13.49
N ARG A 202 5.60 -16.56 14.09
CA ARG A 202 4.70 -17.66 14.47
C ARG A 202 4.98 -18.16 15.89
N LEU A 203 5.19 -17.26 16.84
CA LEU A 203 5.62 -17.60 18.19
C LEU A 203 4.61 -18.46 18.95
N GLU A 204 3.32 -18.32 18.69
CA GLU A 204 2.29 -19.17 19.28
C GLU A 204 2.53 -20.66 18.99
N LEU A 205 3.06 -20.98 17.80
CA LEU A 205 3.37 -22.34 17.38
C LEU A 205 4.50 -22.99 18.22
N TYR A 206 5.38 -22.17 18.79
CA TYR A 206 6.56 -22.60 19.53
C TYR A 206 6.39 -22.60 21.05
N LYS A 207 5.20 -22.28 21.58
CA LYS A 207 4.90 -22.44 23.00
C LYS A 207 5.01 -23.91 23.41
N LYS A 208 5.66 -24.17 24.56
CA LYS A 208 5.83 -25.53 25.11
C LYS A 208 4.48 -26.17 25.43
N GLN A 209 4.49 -27.49 25.51
CA GLN A 209 3.32 -28.26 25.97
C GLN A 209 2.91 -27.81 27.37
N GLY A 210 1.62 -27.53 27.56
CA GLY A 210 1.07 -27.04 28.83
C GLY A 210 1.03 -25.51 28.96
N VAL A 211 1.67 -24.76 28.04
CA VAL A 211 1.49 -23.31 27.96
C VAL A 211 0.26 -23.00 27.09
N PRO A 212 -0.71 -22.23 27.57
CA PRO A 212 -1.89 -21.88 26.79
C PRO A 212 -1.52 -21.18 25.48
N ARG A 213 -2.09 -21.62 24.36
CA ARG A 213 -1.99 -20.98 23.05
C ARG A 213 -3.23 -20.16 22.80
N ASP A 214 -3.05 -19.00 22.22
CA ASP A 214 -4.15 -18.17 21.74
C ASP A 214 -4.47 -18.52 20.28
N GLN A 215 -5.58 -19.19 20.05
CA GLN A 215 -6.01 -19.60 18.69
C GLN A 215 -6.27 -18.41 17.77
N PHE A 216 -6.69 -17.28 18.32
CA PHE A 216 -6.89 -16.06 17.54
C PHE A 216 -5.56 -15.48 17.05
N GLU A 217 -4.56 -15.41 17.95
CA GLU A 217 -3.21 -14.96 17.57
C GLU A 217 -2.53 -15.96 16.63
N GLU A 218 -2.67 -17.26 16.83
CA GLU A 218 -2.14 -18.28 15.91
C GLU A 218 -2.70 -18.11 14.49
N GLY A 219 -4.02 -17.92 14.34
CA GLY A 219 -4.65 -17.65 13.04
C GLY A 219 -4.21 -16.33 12.41
N ARG A 220 -3.95 -15.31 13.23
CA ARG A 220 -3.42 -14.03 12.79
C ARG A 220 -1.97 -14.17 12.30
N GLU A 221 -1.11 -14.85 13.03
CA GLU A 221 0.28 -15.14 12.66
C GLU A 221 0.35 -15.90 11.32
N GLU A 222 -0.49 -16.90 11.13
CA GLU A 222 -0.56 -17.67 9.87
C GLU A 222 -0.96 -16.79 8.68
N ALA A 223 -1.99 -15.97 8.84
CA ALA A 223 -2.42 -15.03 7.80
C ALA A 223 -1.31 -14.04 7.42
N LEU A 224 -0.56 -13.57 8.40
CA LEU A 224 0.56 -12.65 8.20
C LEU A 224 1.72 -13.30 7.44
N VAL A 225 2.08 -14.54 7.76
CA VAL A 225 3.09 -15.30 7.00
C VAL A 225 2.66 -15.46 5.54
N GLY A 226 1.37 -15.74 5.28
CA GLY A 226 0.83 -15.78 3.93
C GLY A 226 0.98 -14.46 3.17
N ILE A 227 0.75 -13.33 3.84
CA ILE A 227 0.93 -11.99 3.28
C ILE A 227 2.41 -11.75 2.94
N PHE A 228 3.35 -12.15 3.80
CA PHE A 228 4.79 -12.01 3.53
C PHE A 228 5.21 -12.78 2.29
N LYS A 229 4.87 -14.06 2.22
CA LYS A 229 5.20 -14.90 1.06
C LYS A 229 4.64 -14.29 -0.23
N SER A 230 3.39 -13.88 -0.22
CA SER A 230 2.76 -13.20 -1.36
C SER A 230 3.50 -11.90 -1.73
N ARG A 231 3.98 -11.14 -0.74
CA ARG A 231 4.72 -9.89 -0.96
C ARG A 231 6.09 -10.16 -1.58
N TYR A 232 6.83 -11.18 -1.14
CA TYR A 232 8.09 -11.57 -1.77
C TYR A 232 7.89 -11.94 -3.25
N LEU A 233 6.87 -12.75 -3.56
CA LEU A 233 6.57 -13.12 -4.94
C LEU A 233 6.18 -11.91 -5.79
N LYS A 234 5.37 -10.99 -5.28
CA LYS A 234 5.04 -9.75 -5.99
C LYS A 234 6.26 -8.86 -6.26
N ARG A 235 7.21 -8.79 -5.32
CA ARG A 235 8.47 -8.06 -5.54
C ARG A 235 9.35 -8.78 -6.56
N PHE A 236 9.37 -10.10 -6.52
CA PHE A 236 10.06 -10.94 -7.51
C PHE A 236 9.54 -10.69 -8.94
N GLU A 237 8.23 -10.63 -9.10
CA GLU A 237 7.58 -10.29 -10.38
C GLU A 237 7.78 -8.82 -10.77
N SER A 238 7.99 -7.92 -9.84
CA SER A 238 8.14 -6.49 -10.10
C SER A 238 9.47 -6.16 -10.75
N SER A 239 10.58 -6.47 -10.08
CA SER A 239 11.94 -6.33 -10.62
C SER A 239 12.95 -7.16 -9.82
N ILE A 240 14.05 -7.52 -10.48
CA ILE A 240 15.20 -8.20 -9.85
C ILE A 240 15.70 -7.41 -8.65
N ASP A 241 15.83 -6.10 -8.78
CA ASP A 241 16.39 -5.22 -7.76
C ASP A 241 15.47 -5.14 -6.53
N ALA A 242 14.17 -4.96 -6.74
CA ALA A 242 13.19 -4.96 -5.65
C ALA A 242 13.19 -6.30 -4.88
N PHE A 243 13.36 -7.40 -5.57
CA PHE A 243 13.42 -8.71 -4.94
C PHE A 243 14.73 -8.91 -4.16
N ARG A 244 15.89 -8.52 -4.71
CA ARG A 244 17.18 -8.55 -4.01
C ARG A 244 17.14 -7.81 -2.69
N ILE A 245 16.63 -6.58 -2.71
CA ILE A 245 16.52 -5.75 -1.50
C ILE A 245 15.68 -6.46 -0.45
N SER A 246 14.56 -7.07 -0.84
CA SER A 246 13.70 -7.80 0.10
C SER A 246 14.34 -9.05 0.68
N VAL A 247 15.03 -9.83 -0.15
CA VAL A 247 15.72 -11.06 0.32
C VAL A 247 16.85 -10.69 1.26
N ARG A 248 17.65 -9.68 0.93
CA ARG A 248 18.73 -9.20 1.80
C ARG A 248 18.22 -8.77 3.17
N ARG A 249 17.19 -7.90 3.20
CA ARG A 249 16.59 -7.44 4.46
C ARG A 249 15.98 -8.56 5.29
N ALA A 250 15.36 -9.53 4.62
CA ALA A 250 14.85 -10.70 5.31
C ALA A 250 15.95 -11.52 5.96
N LEU A 251 17.06 -11.73 5.25
CA LEU A 251 18.23 -12.41 5.78
C LEU A 251 18.78 -11.68 7.01
N GLU A 252 19.06 -10.39 6.88
CA GLU A 252 19.58 -9.55 7.96
C GLU A 252 18.69 -9.59 9.20
N PHE A 253 17.39 -9.52 8.99
CA PHE A 253 16.40 -9.61 10.07
C PHE A 253 16.43 -10.99 10.76
N LEU A 254 16.36 -12.07 9.98
CA LEU A 254 16.34 -13.42 10.55
C LEU A 254 17.66 -13.82 11.22
N GLU A 255 18.79 -13.45 10.65
CA GLU A 255 20.12 -13.67 11.22
C GLU A 255 20.31 -12.90 12.54
N THR A 256 19.83 -11.66 12.57
CA THR A 256 19.85 -10.86 13.81
C THR A 256 18.94 -11.47 14.86
N PHE A 257 17.73 -11.88 14.47
CA PHE A 257 16.80 -12.56 15.38
C PHE A 257 17.37 -13.87 15.92
N GLU A 258 18.12 -14.63 15.10
CA GLU A 258 18.82 -15.85 15.52
C GLU A 258 19.78 -15.56 16.68
N SER A 259 20.49 -14.45 16.65
CA SER A 259 21.42 -14.09 17.73
C SER A 259 20.71 -13.92 19.09
N TYR A 260 19.49 -13.35 19.12
CA TYR A 260 18.71 -13.22 20.35
C TYR A 260 18.22 -14.59 20.87
N ILE A 261 17.82 -15.49 19.97
CA ILE A 261 17.43 -16.86 20.37
C ILE A 261 18.61 -17.61 21.00
N LEU A 262 19.81 -17.46 20.45
CA LEU A 262 21.02 -18.07 21.00
C LEU A 262 21.36 -17.51 22.39
N ASP A 263 21.05 -16.27 22.66
CA ASP A 263 21.16 -15.63 23.97
C ASP A 263 19.98 -16.01 24.93
N GLY A 264 19.11 -16.92 24.52
CA GLY A 264 17.94 -17.37 25.30
C GLY A 264 16.79 -16.38 25.38
N LYS A 265 16.81 -15.35 24.55
CA LYS A 265 15.79 -14.30 24.50
C LYS A 265 14.82 -14.56 23.35
N VAL A 266 13.53 -14.44 23.63
CA VAL A 266 12.47 -14.40 22.60
C VAL A 266 11.94 -12.99 22.52
N LEU A 267 11.97 -12.39 21.35
CA LEU A 267 11.44 -11.05 21.13
C LEU A 267 9.96 -11.14 20.76
N ASP A 268 9.15 -10.25 21.33
CA ASP A 268 7.73 -10.19 21.01
C ASP A 268 7.52 -9.66 19.59
N SER A 269 7.19 -10.54 18.68
CA SER A 269 6.81 -10.21 17.31
C SER A 269 5.33 -9.81 17.15
N SER A 270 4.55 -9.71 18.22
CA SER A 270 3.18 -9.16 18.17
C SER A 270 3.18 -7.68 17.72
N SER A 271 4.28 -6.99 17.92
CA SER A 271 4.60 -5.74 17.22
C SER A 271 4.91 -5.95 15.72
N PHE A 272 4.39 -7.02 15.15
CA PHE A 272 4.59 -7.48 13.78
C PHE A 272 4.32 -6.40 12.72
N GLN A 273 3.34 -5.54 12.93
CA GLN A 273 3.13 -4.40 12.04
C GLN A 273 4.34 -3.45 12.01
N LYS A 274 5.08 -3.32 13.12
CA LYS A 274 6.32 -2.54 13.16
C LYS A 274 7.44 -3.29 12.44
N ALA A 275 7.56 -4.62 12.61
CA ALA A 275 8.53 -5.44 11.90
C ALA A 275 8.23 -5.50 10.39
N MET A 276 6.93 -5.59 10.02
CA MET A 276 6.49 -5.46 8.64
C MET A 276 6.87 -4.11 8.03
N ARG A 277 6.69 -3.02 8.78
CA ARG A 277 7.11 -1.68 8.34
C ARG A 277 8.62 -1.61 8.21
N PHE A 278 9.38 -2.22 9.11
CA PHE A 278 10.83 -2.24 9.01
C PHE A 278 11.32 -2.98 7.76
N VAL A 279 10.82 -4.18 7.50
CA VAL A 279 11.16 -4.95 6.28
C VAL A 279 10.57 -4.29 5.01
N ALA A 280 9.47 -3.54 5.16
CA ALA A 280 8.76 -2.83 4.09
C ALA A 280 9.03 -1.33 4.04
N ARG A 281 9.89 -0.79 4.89
CA ARG A 281 10.09 0.64 5.20
C ARG A 281 10.35 1.55 4.00
N GLU A 282 10.67 0.98 2.85
CA GLU A 282 10.86 1.75 1.61
C GLU A 282 9.56 2.20 0.94
N ASP A 283 8.41 1.72 1.39
CA ASP A 283 7.14 2.12 0.76
C ASP A 283 6.50 3.37 1.42
N GLU A 284 6.89 3.76 2.65
CA GLU A 284 6.19 4.82 3.40
C GLU A 284 7.05 5.97 3.93
N GLU A 285 8.35 5.80 4.19
CA GLU A 285 9.19 6.89 4.72
C GLU A 285 10.63 6.75 4.24
N ASP A 286 11.09 7.63 3.36
CA ASP A 286 12.51 7.96 3.26
C ASP A 286 12.73 9.44 2.97
N ASP A 287 13.44 10.01 3.91
CA ASP A 287 14.11 11.29 3.79
C ASP A 287 15.19 11.23 2.69
N ALA A 288 15.23 12.23 1.84
CA ALA A 288 15.90 12.26 0.55
C ALA A 288 17.44 12.42 0.61
N THR A 289 18.14 11.80 1.57
CA THR A 289 19.60 12.01 1.75
C THR A 289 20.39 10.76 2.10
N ALA A 290 20.36 9.70 1.28
CA ALA A 290 21.38 8.68 1.41
C ALA A 290 21.94 8.27 0.04
N PRO A 291 23.26 8.44 -0.21
CA PRO A 291 23.92 7.94 -1.40
C PRO A 291 24.09 6.42 -1.33
N SER A 292 23.78 5.74 -2.42
CA SER A 292 24.03 4.32 -2.61
C SER A 292 25.56 4.07 -2.72
N SER A 293 26.20 3.61 -1.66
CA SER A 293 27.56 3.14 -1.70
C SER A 293 27.77 2.00 -0.69
N ARG A 294 28.84 1.26 -0.85
CA ARG A 294 29.29 0.09 -0.10
C ARG A 294 29.30 0.18 1.44
N SER A 295 28.92 1.31 2.02
CA SER A 295 28.67 1.50 3.45
C SER A 295 27.36 0.88 3.93
N ASP A 296 26.43 0.57 3.02
CA ASP A 296 25.06 0.16 3.34
C ASP A 296 24.97 -1.22 4.02
N GLU A 297 25.96 -2.10 3.87
CA GLU A 297 25.94 -3.43 4.49
C GLU A 297 26.16 -3.39 6.01
N LEU A 298 26.99 -2.48 6.50
CA LEU A 298 27.22 -2.28 7.93
C LEU A 298 26.07 -1.53 8.59
N ASP A 299 25.39 -0.65 7.85
CA ASP A 299 24.27 0.14 8.34
C ASP A 299 22.99 -0.70 8.49
N ALA A 300 22.72 -1.64 7.58
CA ALA A 300 21.50 -2.45 7.58
C ALA A 300 21.45 -3.46 8.75
N HIS A 301 22.55 -4.12 9.09
CA HIS A 301 22.63 -4.94 10.31
C HIS A 301 22.48 -4.10 11.58
N SER A 302 22.98 -2.88 11.58
CA SER A 302 22.81 -1.92 12.67
C SER A 302 21.34 -1.51 12.83
N GLU A 303 20.64 -1.25 11.74
CA GLU A 303 19.23 -0.88 11.74
C GLU A 303 18.32 -2.03 12.18
N ALA A 304 18.55 -3.25 11.68
CA ALA A 304 17.82 -4.45 12.10
C ALA A 304 17.98 -4.68 13.61
N ARG A 305 19.20 -4.53 14.12
CA ARG A 305 19.51 -4.68 15.55
C ARG A 305 18.85 -3.58 16.37
N GLN A 306 18.96 -2.32 15.98
CA GLN A 306 18.32 -1.21 16.65
C GLN A 306 16.81 -1.41 16.72
N PHE A 307 16.18 -1.87 15.64
CA PHE A 307 14.76 -2.18 15.62
C PHE A 307 14.41 -3.32 16.58
N LEU A 308 15.14 -4.45 16.53
CA LEU A 308 14.88 -5.60 17.37
C LEU A 308 15.09 -5.28 18.86
N ASP A 309 16.04 -4.39 19.20
CA ASP A 309 16.24 -3.89 20.58
C ASP A 309 15.04 -3.09 21.10
N THR A 310 14.16 -2.58 20.23
CA THR A 310 12.91 -1.91 20.66
C THR A 310 11.77 -2.86 20.98
N LEU A 311 11.89 -4.14 20.64
CA LEU A 311 10.83 -5.13 20.86
C LEU A 311 10.86 -5.62 22.29
N PRO A 312 9.68 -5.82 22.94
CA PRO A 312 9.60 -6.44 24.25
C PRO A 312 10.20 -7.85 24.23
N THR A 313 10.90 -8.20 25.30
CA THR A 313 11.43 -9.54 25.48
C THR A 313 10.39 -10.41 26.20
N LEU A 314 10.09 -11.59 25.64
CA LEU A 314 9.24 -12.60 26.22
C LEU A 314 10.06 -13.59 27.06
N ASP A 315 9.41 -14.26 28.02
CA ASP A 315 10.04 -15.29 28.79
C ASP A 315 10.36 -16.51 27.92
N GLY A 316 11.61 -16.70 27.57
CA GLY A 316 12.09 -17.82 26.76
C GLY A 316 11.80 -19.20 27.36
N ALA A 317 11.59 -19.28 28.70
CA ALA A 317 11.22 -20.54 29.35
C ALA A 317 9.88 -21.12 28.88
N LEU A 318 8.99 -20.27 28.35
CA LEU A 318 7.67 -20.67 27.83
C LEU A 318 7.73 -21.28 26.43
N TYR A 319 8.85 -21.13 25.72
CA TYR A 319 9.00 -21.49 24.30
C TYR A 319 9.96 -22.68 24.11
N ASP A 320 9.71 -23.48 23.08
CA ASP A 320 10.65 -24.48 22.57
C ASP A 320 11.68 -23.80 21.69
N LEU A 321 12.70 -23.23 22.33
CA LEU A 321 13.80 -22.50 21.65
C LEU A 321 14.56 -23.36 20.65
N LYS A 322 14.67 -24.67 20.93
CA LYS A 322 15.39 -25.58 20.02
C LYS A 322 14.63 -25.75 18.70
N ARG A 323 13.33 -25.94 18.77
CA ARG A 323 12.47 -26.06 17.58
C ARG A 323 12.44 -24.73 16.83
N LEU A 324 12.24 -23.62 17.55
CA LEU A 324 12.24 -22.27 16.98
C LEU A 324 13.54 -21.97 16.23
N HIS A 325 14.68 -22.25 16.85
CA HIS A 325 16.00 -22.06 16.23
C HIS A 325 16.21 -22.94 15.00
N ASN A 326 15.79 -24.21 15.03
CA ASN A 326 15.92 -25.11 13.88
C ASN A 326 15.11 -24.61 12.66
N ASP A 327 13.86 -24.20 12.87
CA ASP A 327 13.00 -23.69 11.80
C ASP A 327 13.54 -22.36 11.27
N LEU A 328 14.00 -21.48 12.16
CA LEU A 328 14.66 -20.23 11.79
C LEU A 328 15.91 -20.45 10.91
N ARG A 329 16.77 -21.41 11.29
CA ARG A 329 17.95 -21.77 10.48
C ARG A 329 17.57 -22.33 9.12
N THR A 330 16.48 -23.07 9.04
CA THR A 330 15.95 -23.56 7.76
C THR A 330 15.53 -22.39 6.86
N ASP A 331 14.83 -21.41 7.41
CA ASP A 331 14.43 -20.19 6.70
C ASP A 331 15.66 -19.37 6.23
N VAL A 332 16.65 -19.17 7.09
CA VAL A 332 17.91 -18.48 6.76
C VAL A 332 18.63 -19.19 5.63
N ASN A 333 18.73 -20.52 5.67
CA ASN A 333 19.38 -21.29 4.61
C ASN A 333 18.62 -21.21 3.28
N ALA A 334 17.29 -21.24 3.31
CA ALA A 334 16.45 -21.06 2.11
C ALA A 334 16.66 -19.67 1.49
N LEU A 335 16.64 -18.62 2.30
CA LEU A 335 16.88 -17.25 1.82
C LEU A 335 18.30 -17.05 1.32
N ARG A 336 19.32 -17.65 1.96
CA ARG A 336 20.70 -17.65 1.46
C ARG A 336 20.82 -18.36 0.11
N ALA A 337 20.09 -19.46 -0.10
CA ALA A 337 20.06 -20.16 -1.37
C ALA A 337 19.44 -19.27 -2.47
N ILE A 338 18.31 -18.60 -2.16
CA ILE A 338 17.69 -17.62 -3.05
C ILE A 338 18.69 -16.49 -3.35
N TRP A 339 19.32 -15.91 -2.32
CA TRP A 339 20.28 -14.81 -2.49
C TRP A 339 21.40 -15.18 -3.46
N ARG A 340 22.07 -16.33 -3.25
CA ARG A 340 23.14 -16.81 -4.15
C ARG A 340 22.66 -16.98 -5.59
N ALA A 341 21.42 -17.41 -5.78
CA ALA A 341 20.85 -17.59 -7.11
C ALA A 341 20.60 -16.26 -7.83
N ILE A 342 20.21 -15.21 -7.11
CA ILE A 342 19.84 -13.90 -7.70
C ILE A 342 20.99 -12.89 -7.67
N GLU A 343 22.03 -13.09 -6.84
CA GLU A 343 23.16 -12.18 -6.69
C GLU A 343 23.90 -11.95 -8.01
N THR A 344 24.06 -12.99 -8.82
CA THR A 344 24.75 -12.96 -10.11
C THR A 344 23.89 -12.48 -11.27
N MET A 345 22.63 -12.19 -11.05
CA MET A 345 21.74 -11.71 -12.10
C MET A 345 22.05 -10.26 -12.46
N THR A 346 22.22 -10.00 -13.73
CA THR A 346 22.51 -8.67 -14.25
C THR A 346 21.32 -8.07 -14.99
N PRO A 347 21.24 -6.74 -15.13
CA PRO A 347 20.14 -6.08 -15.87
C PRO A 347 20.01 -6.52 -17.32
N GLU A 348 21.10 -6.98 -17.95
CA GLU A 348 21.12 -7.46 -19.35
C GLU A 348 20.32 -8.75 -19.51
N ARG A 349 20.14 -9.52 -18.44
CA ARG A 349 19.32 -10.74 -18.40
C ARG A 349 17.86 -10.45 -18.08
N ASP A 350 17.53 -9.23 -17.68
CA ASP A 350 16.14 -8.83 -17.33
C ASP A 350 15.31 -8.63 -18.60
N THR A 351 14.58 -9.67 -19.00
CA THR A 351 13.71 -9.64 -20.19
C THR A 351 12.56 -8.63 -20.06
N LYS A 352 12.10 -8.34 -18.83
CA LYS A 352 11.09 -7.32 -18.59
C LYS A 352 11.63 -5.92 -18.88
N LEU A 353 12.84 -5.61 -18.40
CA LEU A 353 13.53 -4.37 -18.70
C LEU A 353 13.83 -4.25 -20.21
N ALA A 354 14.32 -5.32 -20.83
CA ALA A 354 14.61 -5.35 -22.27
C ALA A 354 13.35 -5.10 -23.09
N THR A 355 12.23 -5.73 -22.73
CA THR A 355 10.92 -5.54 -23.39
C THR A 355 10.46 -4.08 -23.24
N LEU A 356 10.55 -3.50 -22.04
CA LEU A 356 10.20 -2.09 -21.81
C LEU A 356 11.07 -1.16 -22.66
N LYS A 357 12.41 -1.36 -22.67
CA LYS A 357 13.34 -0.57 -23.49
C LYS A 357 12.99 -0.67 -24.97
N GLY A 358 12.63 -1.86 -25.44
CA GLY A 358 12.20 -2.09 -26.83
C GLY A 358 10.93 -1.33 -27.20
N LEU A 359 9.93 -1.33 -26.34
CA LEU A 359 8.68 -0.56 -26.55
C LEU A 359 8.93 0.94 -26.62
N LEU A 360 9.79 1.46 -25.74
CA LEU A 360 10.10 2.89 -25.67
C LEU A 360 10.89 3.39 -26.89
N VAL A 361 11.66 2.53 -27.55
CA VAL A 361 12.38 2.83 -28.80
C VAL A 361 11.53 2.54 -30.05
N GLY A 362 10.55 1.63 -29.92
CA GLY A 362 9.64 1.21 -31.01
C GLY A 362 8.29 1.95 -30.94
N ASP A 363 7.25 1.23 -30.57
CA ASP A 363 5.85 1.67 -30.65
C ASP A 363 5.54 2.96 -29.86
N LEU A 364 6.28 3.21 -28.79
CA LEU A 364 6.09 4.39 -27.93
C LEU A 364 7.09 5.50 -28.18
N LYS A 365 7.94 5.37 -29.20
CA LYS A 365 8.95 6.39 -29.56
C LYS A 365 8.30 7.74 -29.85
N GLY A 366 8.85 8.79 -29.25
CA GLY A 366 8.35 10.17 -29.41
C GLY A 366 7.03 10.45 -28.69
N GLN A 367 6.46 9.47 -27.98
CA GLN A 367 5.24 9.68 -27.19
C GLN A 367 5.56 10.10 -25.76
N LYS A 368 4.61 10.78 -25.09
CA LYS A 368 4.66 11.06 -23.68
C LYS A 368 4.22 9.79 -22.91
N VAL A 369 5.14 9.20 -22.16
CA VAL A 369 4.93 7.93 -21.46
C VAL A 369 4.96 8.13 -19.95
N LEU A 370 3.99 7.54 -19.25
CA LEU A 370 3.97 7.42 -17.79
C LEU A 370 4.09 5.94 -17.42
N ILE A 371 5.11 5.61 -16.62
CA ILE A 371 5.36 4.25 -16.14
C ILE A 371 5.00 4.18 -14.67
N PHE A 372 4.00 3.37 -14.33
CA PHE A 372 3.59 3.12 -12.96
C PHE A 372 4.15 1.81 -12.44
N THR A 373 4.63 1.81 -11.21
CA THR A 373 5.05 0.61 -10.48
C THR A 373 4.58 0.66 -9.04
N SER A 374 4.33 -0.51 -8.46
CA SER A 374 3.90 -0.63 -7.06
C SER A 374 5.05 -0.46 -6.05
N TYR A 375 6.30 -0.52 -6.52
CA TYR A 375 7.47 -0.49 -5.65
C TYR A 375 8.44 0.62 -6.05
N LYS A 376 8.82 1.42 -5.07
CA LYS A 376 9.80 2.50 -5.18
C LYS A 376 11.16 1.98 -5.70
N ASP A 377 11.58 0.80 -5.23
CA ASP A 377 12.82 0.16 -5.69
C ASP A 377 12.80 -0.14 -7.18
N THR A 378 11.65 -0.58 -7.71
CA THR A 378 11.49 -0.79 -9.15
C THR A 378 11.56 0.52 -9.91
N ALA A 379 10.95 1.61 -9.40
CA ALA A 379 11.07 2.93 -10.02
C ALA A 379 12.53 3.42 -10.04
N ARG A 380 13.27 3.24 -8.93
CA ARG A 380 14.69 3.57 -8.82
C ARG A 380 15.54 2.72 -9.76
N TYR A 381 15.25 1.42 -9.82
CA TYR A 381 15.94 0.51 -10.75
C TYR A 381 15.76 0.93 -12.20
N LEU A 382 14.52 1.17 -12.63
CA LEU A 382 14.23 1.61 -14.00
C LEU A 382 14.92 2.94 -14.30
N TYR A 383 14.85 3.92 -13.39
CA TYR A 383 15.51 5.21 -13.57
C TYR A 383 17.03 5.07 -13.74
N ARG A 384 17.71 4.25 -12.91
CA ARG A 384 19.14 3.97 -13.05
C ARG A 384 19.44 3.33 -14.40
N GLN A 385 18.64 2.34 -14.83
CA GLN A 385 18.87 1.63 -16.09
C GLN A 385 18.62 2.46 -17.35
N LEU A 386 17.85 3.53 -17.22
CA LEU A 386 17.54 4.44 -18.34
C LEU A 386 18.42 5.69 -18.33
N CYS A 387 18.89 6.16 -17.17
CA CYS A 387 19.56 7.46 -16.99
C CYS A 387 21.04 7.36 -16.63
N SER A 388 21.59 6.16 -16.37
CA SER A 388 23.03 6.00 -16.05
C SER A 388 23.94 6.42 -17.20
N ASP A 389 25.22 6.67 -16.88
CA ASP A 389 26.26 7.04 -17.86
C ASP A 389 26.94 5.84 -18.50
N THR A 390 26.33 4.63 -18.38
CA THR A 390 26.82 3.44 -19.08
C THR A 390 26.64 3.57 -20.57
N ILE A 391 27.52 2.91 -21.33
CA ILE A 391 27.47 2.91 -22.80
C ILE A 391 26.12 2.41 -23.31
N GLU A 392 25.58 1.37 -22.68
CA GLU A 392 24.28 0.78 -23.04
C GLU A 392 23.12 1.76 -22.80
N ALA A 393 23.12 2.48 -21.68
CA ALA A 393 22.08 3.45 -21.38
C ALA A 393 22.16 4.68 -22.31
N GLN A 394 23.39 5.11 -22.65
CA GLN A 394 23.61 6.19 -23.60
C GLN A 394 23.15 5.78 -25.02
N ALA A 395 23.51 4.60 -25.47
CA ALA A 395 23.07 4.07 -26.78
C ALA A 395 21.55 3.93 -26.85
N TRP A 396 20.93 3.44 -25.76
CA TRP A 396 19.48 3.35 -25.67
C TRP A 396 18.81 4.73 -25.74
N ARG A 397 19.31 5.74 -24.97
CA ARG A 397 18.76 7.10 -25.02
C ARG A 397 18.87 7.71 -26.41
N ALA A 398 19.99 7.53 -27.07
CA ALA A 398 20.17 8.01 -28.44
C ALA A 398 19.15 7.35 -29.39
N ALA A 399 18.87 6.05 -29.28
CA ALA A 399 17.88 5.35 -30.06
C ALA A 399 16.44 5.81 -29.76
N ALA A 400 16.18 6.27 -28.53
CA ALA A 400 14.90 6.81 -28.07
C ALA A 400 14.77 8.35 -28.27
N ASP A 401 15.64 8.97 -29.07
CA ASP A 401 15.69 10.42 -29.33
C ASP A 401 16.00 11.27 -28.10
N ASN A 402 16.82 10.76 -27.17
CA ASN A 402 17.26 11.43 -25.96
C ASN A 402 16.11 12.00 -25.10
N PRO A 403 15.15 11.17 -24.66
CA PRO A 403 13.99 11.63 -23.92
C PRO A 403 14.42 12.24 -22.57
N THR A 404 13.70 13.26 -22.13
CA THR A 404 13.79 13.73 -20.76
C THR A 404 13.04 12.75 -19.84
N ILE A 405 13.74 12.23 -18.84
CA ILE A 405 13.20 11.19 -17.94
C ILE A 405 13.18 11.75 -16.51
N HIS A 406 12.03 11.71 -15.90
CA HIS A 406 11.84 12.09 -14.49
C HIS A 406 11.36 10.89 -13.70
N ARG A 407 11.82 10.76 -12.46
CA ARG A 407 11.32 9.80 -11.49
C ARG A 407 10.51 10.56 -10.44
N MET A 408 9.37 10.01 -10.07
CA MET A 408 8.54 10.53 -8.99
C MET A 408 8.18 9.39 -8.05
N ASP A 409 8.58 9.51 -6.81
CA ASP A 409 8.22 8.57 -5.73
C ASP A 409 7.92 9.32 -4.43
N SER A 410 7.64 8.61 -3.33
CA SER A 410 7.31 9.22 -2.05
C SER A 410 8.44 10.09 -1.47
N GLY A 411 9.69 9.82 -1.84
CA GLY A 411 10.87 10.61 -1.44
C GLY A 411 11.18 11.81 -2.35
N THR A 412 10.39 12.05 -3.40
CA THR A 412 10.62 13.21 -4.30
C THR A 412 10.15 14.49 -3.64
N ASP A 413 11.00 15.53 -3.61
CA ASP A 413 10.66 16.85 -3.03
C ASP A 413 9.39 17.43 -3.65
N THR A 414 8.61 18.12 -2.83
CA THR A 414 7.34 18.75 -3.21
C THR A 414 7.52 19.76 -4.34
N LYS A 415 8.68 20.43 -4.42
CA LYS A 415 9.01 21.37 -5.49
C LYS A 415 9.28 20.68 -6.84
N GLU A 416 9.88 19.47 -6.82
CA GLU A 416 10.06 18.67 -8.03
C GLU A 416 8.75 18.03 -8.51
N ARG A 417 7.84 17.71 -7.57
CA ARG A 417 6.49 17.18 -7.92
C ARG A 417 5.61 18.23 -8.63
N ALA A 418 5.90 19.51 -8.44
CA ALA A 418 5.14 20.62 -9.02
C ALA A 418 5.62 21.06 -10.42
N ARG A 419 6.78 20.59 -10.86
CA ARG A 419 7.33 20.79 -12.21
C ARG A 419 6.88 19.68 -13.16
#